data_bb4f0d49e46d2fbb46b61fc0d5a8eada
#
_entry.id   bb4f0d49e46d2fbb46b61fc0d5a8eada
#
_cell.length_a   1.000
_cell.length_b   1.000
_cell.length_c   1.000
_cell.angle_alpha   90.00
_cell.angle_beta   90.00
_cell.angle_gamma   90.00
#
_symmetry.space_group_name_H-M   'P 1'
#
loop_
_entity.id
_entity.type
_entity.pdbx_description
1 polymer ?
#
loop_
_entity_poly.entity_id
_entity_poly.type
_entity_poly.pdbx_seq_one_letter_code
_entity_poly.pdbx_strand_id
1 'polypeptide(L)'
;MHLADAHLDSPFQGLSFLPSNEFNNIKQSTQKSFIKAIDTALDQKVDLVLIAGDTFDSVHPSPQSQLFFSREVKRLTDQEIQVVMILGNHDYLNPDEMILPQTPYFKLLGPDEQVETVEFKTKSDFPYTVAGFSYQHNHIEVDKISEFPKKGDNFTFGLMHAGAKTTAAYQNVYAPFTTAEIKDLNYNYFALGHIHLRQTLSDKPPIVYSGNLQGRHINEQGAKGVYVGTVDESTKEISLNFVETAPIIWQMATLNLDQVISQTVLTKQIVEVLTKKNKQQTLFGLTIQGAQYLSEQELELVNDSDYWLQLANSLKFDSRLVKVYLTNNEKLQLKTADKEAFDQAENETFELDKIYSLANDLSKKSDYVADLLKQPEFI
;
A
#
# COMPACT_ATOMS: atom_id res chain seq x y z
N MET A 1 -4.36 -13.06 -12.99
CA MET A 1 -3.73 -11.82 -12.45
C MET A 1 -4.18 -11.60 -11.02
N HIS A 2 -3.30 -11.09 -10.15
CA HIS A 2 -3.62 -10.73 -8.76
C HIS A 2 -3.26 -9.26 -8.52
N LEU A 3 -4.21 -8.49 -8.03
CA LEU A 3 -4.08 -7.11 -7.59
C LEU A 3 -4.82 -6.89 -6.27
N ALA A 4 -4.40 -5.87 -5.51
CA ALA A 4 -5.02 -5.44 -4.26
C ALA A 4 -4.77 -3.94 -4.04
N ASP A 5 -5.42 -3.39 -3.04
CA ASP A 5 -5.08 -2.08 -2.47
C ASP A 5 -5.00 -0.98 -3.55
N ALA A 6 -6.01 -0.92 -4.43
CA ALA A 6 -6.07 0.07 -5.50
C ALA A 6 -6.36 1.48 -4.96
N HIS A 7 -7.08 1.57 -3.83
CA HIS A 7 -7.42 2.79 -3.14
C HIS A 7 -7.84 3.93 -4.08
N LEU A 8 -8.80 3.64 -4.93
CA LEU A 8 -9.42 4.67 -5.75
C LEU A 8 -9.98 5.78 -4.85
N ASP A 9 -9.88 7.04 -5.26
CA ASP A 9 -10.19 8.25 -4.48
C ASP A 9 -9.21 8.59 -3.35
N SER A 10 -8.03 7.97 -3.30
CA SER A 10 -7.02 8.32 -2.30
C SER A 10 -6.71 9.83 -2.27
N PRO A 11 -6.71 10.48 -1.09
CA PRO A 11 -6.57 11.92 -0.98
C PRO A 11 -5.13 12.42 -1.21
N PHE A 12 -4.10 11.58 -1.18
CA PHE A 12 -2.69 11.97 -1.30
C PHE A 12 -2.31 13.11 -0.36
N GLN A 13 -2.32 12.84 0.94
CA GLN A 13 -2.03 13.85 1.96
C GLN A 13 -0.61 14.42 1.87
N GLY A 14 -0.42 15.67 2.37
CA GLY A 14 0.89 16.32 2.44
C GLY A 14 1.37 16.95 1.14
N LEU A 15 0.53 17.03 0.10
CA LEU A 15 0.88 17.60 -1.21
C LEU A 15 0.11 18.88 -1.54
N SER A 16 -0.53 19.52 -0.56
CA SER A 16 -1.37 20.72 -0.76
C SER A 16 -0.60 21.95 -1.24
N PHE A 17 0.72 21.97 -1.09
CA PHE A 17 1.59 23.04 -1.59
C PHE A 17 1.80 22.99 -3.11
N LEU A 18 1.50 21.89 -3.75
CA LEU A 18 1.63 21.75 -5.21
C LEU A 18 0.55 22.56 -5.94
N PRO A 19 0.87 23.07 -7.14
CA PRO A 19 -0.15 23.66 -8.01
C PRO A 19 -1.31 22.69 -8.28
N SER A 20 -2.54 23.21 -8.32
CA SER A 20 -3.76 22.40 -8.40
C SER A 20 -3.79 21.41 -9.59
N ASN A 21 -3.23 21.80 -10.74
CA ASN A 21 -3.13 20.94 -11.91
C ASN A 21 -2.19 19.75 -11.66
N GLU A 22 -1.07 19.96 -10.99
CA GLU A 22 -0.11 18.92 -10.65
C GLU A 22 -0.67 17.96 -9.59
N PHE A 23 -1.26 18.53 -8.54
CA PHE A 23 -1.93 17.73 -7.51
C PHE A 23 -3.05 16.86 -8.10
N ASN A 24 -3.87 17.41 -9.00
CA ASN A 24 -4.91 16.63 -9.69
C ASN A 24 -4.33 15.50 -10.54
N ASN A 25 -3.20 15.71 -11.22
CA ASN A 25 -2.52 14.64 -11.97
C ASN A 25 -2.02 13.52 -11.06
N ILE A 26 -1.53 13.88 -9.86
CA ILE A 26 -1.10 12.89 -8.85
C ILE A 26 -2.32 12.12 -8.32
N LYS A 27 -3.41 12.80 -8.00
CA LYS A 27 -4.67 12.14 -7.57
C LYS A 27 -5.20 11.14 -8.61
N GLN A 28 -5.03 11.41 -9.89
CA GLN A 28 -5.44 10.50 -10.96
C GLN A 28 -4.50 9.29 -11.13
N SER A 29 -3.38 9.25 -10.42
CA SER A 29 -2.39 8.17 -10.59
C SER A 29 -2.92 6.80 -10.18
N THR A 30 -3.80 6.72 -9.18
CA THR A 30 -4.49 5.45 -8.79
C THR A 30 -5.36 4.93 -9.92
N GLN A 31 -6.15 5.80 -10.55
CA GLN A 31 -6.97 5.43 -11.71
C GLN A 31 -6.11 5.02 -12.91
N LYS A 32 -5.03 5.76 -13.20
CA LYS A 32 -4.09 5.43 -14.29
C LYS A 32 -3.42 4.07 -14.05
N SER A 33 -3.04 3.79 -12.81
CA SER A 33 -2.45 2.49 -12.43
C SER A 33 -3.47 1.36 -12.58
N PHE A 34 -4.72 1.59 -12.17
CA PHE A 34 -5.81 0.62 -12.34
C PHE A 34 -6.08 0.34 -13.84
N ILE A 35 -6.19 1.38 -14.69
CA ILE A 35 -6.33 1.21 -16.14
C ILE A 35 -5.17 0.37 -16.68
N LYS A 36 -3.93 0.66 -16.28
CA LYS A 36 -2.76 -0.10 -16.73
C LYS A 36 -2.81 -1.57 -16.31
N ALA A 37 -3.34 -1.87 -15.12
CA ALA A 37 -3.57 -3.24 -14.67
C ALA A 37 -4.62 -3.94 -15.58
N ILE A 38 -5.73 -3.28 -15.88
CA ILE A 38 -6.78 -3.81 -16.78
C ILE A 38 -6.22 -4.04 -18.20
N ASP A 39 -5.49 -3.06 -18.75
CA ASP A 39 -4.84 -3.18 -20.06
C ASP A 39 -3.88 -4.39 -20.08
N THR A 40 -3.08 -4.56 -19.01
CA THR A 40 -2.17 -5.70 -18.87
C THR A 40 -2.93 -7.03 -18.87
N ALA A 41 -4.06 -7.11 -18.18
CA ALA A 41 -4.90 -8.31 -18.14
C ALA A 41 -5.46 -8.65 -19.54
N LEU A 42 -5.91 -7.64 -20.29
CA LEU A 42 -6.41 -7.79 -21.65
C LEU A 42 -5.30 -8.20 -22.62
N ASP A 43 -4.16 -7.52 -22.59
CA ASP A 43 -3.02 -7.77 -23.48
C ASP A 43 -2.45 -9.18 -23.29
N GLN A 44 -2.38 -9.64 -22.03
CA GLN A 44 -1.89 -10.97 -21.68
C GLN A 44 -3.00 -12.05 -21.74
N LYS A 45 -4.25 -11.66 -22.04
CA LYS A 45 -5.40 -12.56 -22.20
C LYS A 45 -5.55 -13.50 -21.00
N VAL A 46 -5.50 -12.93 -19.79
CA VAL A 46 -5.64 -13.75 -18.56
C VAL A 46 -7.06 -14.35 -18.48
N ASP A 47 -7.18 -15.53 -17.87
CA ASP A 47 -8.49 -16.17 -17.64
C ASP A 47 -9.16 -15.65 -16.37
N LEU A 48 -8.37 -15.19 -15.39
CA LEU A 48 -8.84 -14.81 -14.06
C LEU A 48 -8.13 -13.55 -13.56
N VAL A 49 -8.91 -12.64 -13.00
CA VAL A 49 -8.42 -11.49 -12.21
C VAL A 49 -8.92 -11.62 -10.78
N LEU A 50 -8.01 -11.66 -9.81
CA LEU A 50 -8.27 -11.65 -8.38
C LEU A 50 -8.04 -10.25 -7.84
N ILE A 51 -9.04 -9.66 -7.15
CA ILE A 51 -8.97 -8.36 -6.50
C ILE A 51 -9.09 -8.58 -4.99
N ALA A 52 -7.98 -8.45 -4.28
CA ALA A 52 -7.86 -8.83 -2.88
C ALA A 52 -8.16 -7.68 -1.90
N GLY A 53 -9.25 -6.94 -2.13
CA GLY A 53 -9.77 -5.91 -1.22
C GLY A 53 -9.14 -4.52 -1.39
N ASP A 54 -9.67 -3.55 -0.66
CA ASP A 54 -9.27 -2.14 -0.65
C ASP A 54 -9.19 -1.54 -2.06
N THR A 55 -10.24 -1.79 -2.85
CA THR A 55 -10.41 -1.18 -4.17
C THR A 55 -10.67 0.31 -4.06
N PHE A 56 -11.45 0.72 -3.06
CA PHE A 56 -11.73 2.11 -2.72
C PHE A 56 -11.05 2.51 -1.41
N ASP A 57 -10.73 3.80 -1.27
CA ASP A 57 -10.05 4.33 -0.06
C ASP A 57 -11.04 4.73 1.06
N SER A 58 -12.31 4.41 0.92
CA SER A 58 -13.37 4.81 1.84
C SER A 58 -14.56 3.88 1.75
N VAL A 59 -15.29 3.72 2.87
CA VAL A 59 -16.60 3.06 2.94
C VAL A 59 -17.72 3.87 2.26
N HIS A 60 -17.41 5.07 1.79
CA HIS A 60 -18.32 5.92 0.98
C HIS A 60 -17.61 6.38 -0.29
N PRO A 61 -17.28 5.47 -1.22
CA PRO A 61 -16.59 5.84 -2.44
C PRO A 61 -17.48 6.74 -3.29
N SER A 62 -16.88 7.70 -3.99
CA SER A 62 -17.64 8.58 -4.87
C SER A 62 -18.36 7.79 -5.97
N PRO A 63 -19.58 8.20 -6.39
CA PRO A 63 -20.25 7.57 -7.51
C PRO A 63 -19.39 7.56 -8.79
N GLN A 64 -18.55 8.58 -8.96
CA GLN A 64 -17.62 8.67 -10.08
C GLN A 64 -16.61 7.53 -10.07
N SER A 65 -16.02 7.23 -8.91
CA SER A 65 -15.04 6.13 -8.77
C SER A 65 -15.69 4.76 -8.88
N GLN A 66 -16.90 4.60 -8.39
CA GLN A 66 -17.65 3.36 -8.58
C GLN A 66 -17.97 3.11 -10.05
N LEU A 67 -18.45 4.13 -10.77
CA LEU A 67 -18.70 4.05 -12.21
C LEU A 67 -17.41 3.81 -13.00
N PHE A 68 -16.30 4.44 -12.59
CA PHE A 68 -15.00 4.19 -13.19
C PHE A 68 -14.60 2.73 -13.02
N PHE A 69 -14.64 2.20 -11.80
CA PHE A 69 -14.32 0.80 -11.50
C PHE A 69 -15.20 -0.15 -12.33
N SER A 70 -16.51 0.03 -12.27
CA SER A 70 -17.47 -0.81 -13.01
C SER A 70 -17.21 -0.81 -14.52
N ARG A 71 -16.89 0.36 -15.10
CA ARG A 71 -16.53 0.49 -16.52
C ARG A 71 -15.24 -0.25 -16.86
N GLU A 72 -14.20 -0.09 -16.07
CA GLU A 72 -12.91 -0.74 -16.33
C GLU A 72 -13.00 -2.26 -16.17
N VAL A 73 -13.69 -2.74 -15.13
CA VAL A 73 -13.94 -4.18 -14.95
C VAL A 73 -14.80 -4.75 -16.06
N LYS A 74 -15.77 -3.97 -16.55
CA LYS A 74 -16.60 -4.39 -17.69
C LYS A 74 -15.75 -4.68 -18.94
N ARG A 75 -14.64 -3.99 -19.17
CA ARG A 75 -13.73 -4.28 -20.29
C ARG A 75 -13.15 -5.71 -20.22
N LEU A 76 -12.90 -6.23 -19.01
CA LEU A 76 -12.47 -7.61 -18.80
C LEU A 76 -13.61 -8.60 -19.05
N THR A 77 -14.77 -8.34 -18.44
CA THR A 77 -15.92 -9.25 -18.51
C THR A 77 -16.53 -9.31 -19.90
N ASP A 78 -16.44 -8.24 -20.71
CA ASP A 78 -16.81 -8.25 -22.13
C ASP A 78 -15.89 -9.16 -22.99
N GLN A 79 -14.70 -9.47 -22.48
CA GLN A 79 -13.78 -10.47 -23.09
C GLN A 79 -13.87 -11.84 -22.40
N GLU A 80 -14.93 -12.06 -21.59
CA GLU A 80 -15.14 -13.31 -20.84
C GLU A 80 -13.99 -13.65 -19.88
N ILE A 81 -13.29 -12.62 -19.36
CA ILE A 81 -12.31 -12.79 -18.31
C ILE A 81 -13.05 -12.79 -16.96
N GLN A 82 -12.85 -13.86 -16.20
CA GLN A 82 -13.46 -13.98 -14.87
C GLN A 82 -12.79 -12.99 -13.91
N VAL A 83 -13.60 -12.20 -13.21
CA VAL A 83 -13.14 -11.31 -12.14
C VAL A 83 -13.76 -11.76 -10.82
N VAL A 84 -12.92 -12.04 -9.84
CA VAL A 84 -13.34 -12.37 -8.47
C VAL A 84 -12.76 -11.32 -7.54
N MET A 85 -13.63 -10.65 -6.80
CA MET A 85 -13.31 -9.55 -5.90
C MET A 85 -13.75 -9.88 -4.49
N ILE A 86 -12.99 -9.41 -3.53
CA ILE A 86 -13.42 -9.25 -2.13
C ILE A 86 -13.31 -7.79 -1.72
N LEU A 87 -14.03 -7.41 -0.66
CA LEU A 87 -13.88 -6.12 0.02
C LEU A 87 -12.83 -6.22 1.13
N GLY A 88 -12.13 -5.13 1.39
CA GLY A 88 -11.18 -4.99 2.48
C GLY A 88 -11.72 -4.11 3.61
N ASN A 89 -10.81 -3.65 4.47
CA ASN A 89 -11.18 -2.86 5.64
C ASN A 89 -11.40 -1.36 5.34
N HIS A 90 -11.05 -0.88 4.15
CA HIS A 90 -11.39 0.48 3.72
C HIS A 90 -12.70 0.54 2.92
N ASP A 91 -13.10 -0.53 2.25
CA ASP A 91 -14.25 -0.55 1.33
C ASP A 91 -15.33 -1.59 1.70
N TYR A 92 -15.48 -1.88 3.00
CA TYR A 92 -16.54 -2.76 3.54
C TYR A 92 -17.94 -2.13 3.40
N LEU A 93 -18.48 -2.16 2.20
CA LEU A 93 -19.77 -1.60 1.85
C LEU A 93 -20.85 -2.68 1.77
N ASN A 94 -22.12 -2.27 2.02
CA ASN A 94 -23.24 -3.10 1.62
C ASN A 94 -23.20 -3.26 0.08
N PRO A 95 -23.14 -4.49 -0.46
CA PRO A 95 -23.10 -4.71 -1.91
C PRO A 95 -24.27 -4.08 -2.66
N ASP A 96 -25.44 -3.95 -2.03
CA ASP A 96 -26.63 -3.32 -2.63
C ASP A 96 -26.46 -1.80 -2.86
N GLU A 97 -25.50 -1.18 -2.18
CA GLU A 97 -25.16 0.23 -2.33
C GLU A 97 -24.00 0.47 -3.32
N MET A 98 -23.42 -0.60 -3.86
CA MET A 98 -22.29 -0.54 -4.77
C MET A 98 -22.73 -0.60 -6.24
N ILE A 99 -22.05 0.19 -7.08
CA ILE A 99 -22.21 0.11 -8.54
C ILE A 99 -21.24 -0.96 -9.07
N LEU A 100 -21.64 -2.22 -8.98
CA LEU A 100 -20.87 -3.37 -9.45
C LEU A 100 -21.31 -3.86 -10.83
N PRO A 101 -20.40 -4.45 -11.63
CA PRO A 101 -20.76 -5.07 -12.91
C PRO A 101 -21.78 -6.20 -12.74
N GLN A 102 -22.88 -6.15 -13.49
CA GLN A 102 -23.92 -7.18 -13.49
C GLN A 102 -23.66 -8.14 -14.68
N THR A 103 -22.81 -9.15 -14.47
CA THR A 103 -22.40 -10.09 -15.51
C THR A 103 -21.98 -11.43 -14.88
N PRO A 104 -22.12 -12.57 -15.56
CA PRO A 104 -21.69 -13.86 -15.03
C PRO A 104 -20.18 -13.97 -14.84
N TYR A 105 -19.41 -13.07 -15.44
CA TYR A 105 -17.95 -13.01 -15.32
C TYR A 105 -17.45 -12.12 -14.18
N PHE A 106 -18.32 -11.59 -13.33
CA PHE A 106 -17.95 -10.85 -12.13
C PHE A 106 -18.58 -11.49 -10.89
N LYS A 107 -17.76 -11.75 -9.88
CA LYS A 107 -18.22 -12.27 -8.59
C LYS A 107 -17.61 -11.48 -7.45
N LEU A 108 -18.45 -10.85 -6.62
CA LEU A 108 -18.10 -10.43 -5.27
C LEU A 108 -18.23 -11.64 -4.36
N LEU A 109 -17.19 -12.01 -3.65
CA LEU A 109 -17.08 -13.25 -2.89
C LEU A 109 -17.28 -12.99 -1.40
N GLY A 110 -18.13 -13.79 -0.76
CA GLY A 110 -18.40 -13.77 0.68
C GLY A 110 -18.81 -12.41 1.24
N PRO A 111 -19.82 -11.73 0.67
CA PRO A 111 -20.21 -10.38 1.09
C PRO A 111 -20.84 -10.32 2.48
N ASP A 112 -21.15 -11.46 3.08
CA ASP A 112 -21.67 -11.63 4.43
C ASP A 112 -20.58 -11.95 5.48
N GLU A 113 -19.32 -11.70 5.13
CA GLU A 113 -18.14 -11.99 5.96
C GLU A 113 -17.92 -13.48 6.24
N GLN A 114 -18.59 -14.36 5.48
CA GLN A 114 -18.38 -15.80 5.52
C GLN A 114 -17.53 -16.25 4.33
N VAL A 115 -16.70 -17.26 4.54
CA VAL A 115 -15.92 -17.82 3.44
C VAL A 115 -16.84 -18.48 2.42
N GLU A 116 -16.86 -17.92 1.22
CA GLU A 116 -17.58 -18.46 0.08
C GLU A 116 -16.60 -19.16 -0.87
N THR A 117 -17.05 -20.22 -1.52
CA THR A 117 -16.26 -20.97 -2.51
C THR A 117 -17.03 -21.05 -3.81
N VAL A 118 -16.37 -20.70 -4.93
CA VAL A 118 -16.95 -20.77 -6.26
C VAL A 118 -16.03 -21.52 -7.22
N GLU A 119 -16.63 -22.27 -8.12
CA GLU A 119 -15.92 -23.05 -9.14
C GLU A 119 -16.11 -22.42 -10.51
N PHE A 120 -15.04 -22.39 -11.28
CA PHE A 120 -15.00 -21.87 -12.63
C PHE A 120 -14.21 -22.80 -13.54
N LYS A 121 -14.23 -22.49 -14.83
CA LYS A 121 -13.36 -23.10 -15.83
C LYS A 121 -12.74 -22.01 -16.69
N THR A 122 -11.50 -22.25 -17.12
CA THR A 122 -10.87 -21.44 -18.16
C THR A 122 -11.53 -21.70 -19.53
N LYS A 123 -11.19 -20.91 -20.53
CA LYS A 123 -11.61 -21.16 -21.92
C LYS A 123 -11.10 -22.50 -22.48
N SER A 124 -10.04 -23.07 -21.89
CA SER A 124 -9.51 -24.39 -22.19
C SER A 124 -10.14 -25.52 -21.37
N ASP A 125 -11.27 -25.27 -20.67
CA ASP A 125 -11.94 -26.21 -19.77
C ASP A 125 -11.13 -26.64 -18.52
N PHE A 126 -10.04 -25.95 -18.19
CA PHE A 126 -9.30 -26.22 -16.96
C PHE A 126 -10.11 -25.76 -15.73
N PRO A 127 -10.48 -26.69 -14.81
CA PRO A 127 -11.29 -26.35 -13.64
C PRO A 127 -10.44 -25.70 -12.55
N TYR A 128 -10.97 -24.64 -11.94
CA TYR A 128 -10.37 -24.01 -10.79
C TYR A 128 -11.42 -23.50 -9.79
N THR A 129 -10.98 -23.34 -8.56
CA THR A 129 -11.81 -22.91 -7.44
C THR A 129 -11.21 -21.66 -6.83
N VAL A 130 -12.06 -20.71 -6.44
CA VAL A 130 -11.67 -19.53 -5.65
C VAL A 130 -12.44 -19.55 -4.34
N ALA A 131 -11.75 -19.44 -3.21
CA ALA A 131 -12.34 -19.33 -1.88
C ALA A 131 -11.88 -18.02 -1.22
N GLY A 132 -12.78 -17.31 -0.58
CA GLY A 132 -12.48 -16.04 0.08
C GLY A 132 -13.71 -15.43 0.75
N PHE A 133 -13.52 -14.28 1.40
CA PHE A 133 -14.57 -13.53 2.05
C PHE A 133 -14.31 -12.02 1.95
N SER A 134 -15.36 -11.22 2.06
CA SER A 134 -15.32 -9.77 2.11
C SER A 134 -15.53 -9.27 3.53
N TYR A 135 -14.98 -8.11 3.86
CA TYR A 135 -15.23 -7.41 5.12
C TYR A 135 -16.65 -6.82 5.14
N GLN A 136 -17.32 -6.88 6.29
CA GLN A 136 -18.51 -6.10 6.62
C GLN A 136 -18.25 -5.03 7.68
N HIS A 137 -17.08 -5.09 8.34
CA HIS A 137 -16.65 -4.20 9.40
C HIS A 137 -15.19 -3.80 9.20
N ASN A 138 -14.77 -2.68 9.77
CA ASN A 138 -13.38 -2.23 9.66
C ASN A 138 -12.37 -3.22 10.24
N HIS A 139 -12.74 -3.97 11.27
CA HIS A 139 -11.86 -4.91 11.96
C HIS A 139 -12.46 -6.31 12.02
N ILE A 140 -11.62 -7.31 11.78
CA ILE A 140 -11.90 -8.72 12.00
C ILE A 140 -10.78 -9.26 12.90
N GLU A 141 -11.06 -9.43 14.19
CA GLU A 141 -10.05 -9.85 15.18
C GLU A 141 -9.89 -11.38 15.25
N VAL A 142 -10.80 -12.10 14.63
CA VAL A 142 -10.81 -13.57 14.61
C VAL A 142 -10.00 -14.10 13.41
N ASP A 143 -9.44 -15.29 13.62
CA ASP A 143 -8.79 -16.05 12.56
C ASP A 143 -9.84 -16.66 11.63
N LYS A 144 -9.87 -16.21 10.39
CA LYS A 144 -10.81 -16.67 9.37
C LYS A 144 -10.33 -17.91 8.61
N ILE A 145 -9.06 -18.34 8.79
CA ILE A 145 -8.49 -19.48 8.04
C ILE A 145 -9.24 -20.79 8.33
N SER A 146 -9.74 -20.93 9.55
CA SER A 146 -10.51 -22.13 9.95
C SER A 146 -11.83 -22.30 9.18
N GLU A 147 -12.36 -21.23 8.57
CA GLU A 147 -13.59 -21.27 7.76
C GLU A 147 -13.32 -21.69 6.31
N PHE A 148 -12.05 -21.61 5.85
CA PHE A 148 -11.70 -22.05 4.49
C PHE A 148 -11.79 -23.57 4.38
N PRO A 149 -12.50 -24.11 3.37
CA PRO A 149 -12.55 -25.55 3.16
C PRO A 149 -11.17 -26.07 2.76
N LYS A 150 -10.89 -27.33 3.07
CA LYS A 150 -9.70 -27.99 2.55
C LYS A 150 -9.78 -28.08 1.03
N LYS A 151 -8.60 -27.99 0.37
CA LYS A 151 -8.51 -28.11 -1.07
C LYS A 151 -9.14 -29.40 -1.60
N GLY A 152 -9.97 -29.27 -2.64
CA GLY A 152 -10.47 -30.37 -3.44
C GLY A 152 -9.52 -30.75 -4.60
N ASP A 153 -10.05 -31.31 -5.67
CA ASP A 153 -9.27 -31.76 -6.84
C ASP A 153 -8.86 -30.61 -7.76
N ASN A 154 -9.63 -29.53 -7.78
CA ASN A 154 -9.38 -28.38 -8.64
C ASN A 154 -8.14 -27.60 -8.22
N PHE A 155 -7.56 -26.85 -9.17
CA PHE A 155 -6.60 -25.80 -8.84
C PHE A 155 -7.31 -24.75 -7.98
N THR A 156 -6.81 -24.49 -6.77
CA THR A 156 -7.53 -23.67 -5.80
C THR A 156 -6.75 -22.41 -5.46
N PHE A 157 -7.43 -21.28 -5.58
CA PHE A 157 -6.98 -19.97 -5.14
C PHE A 157 -7.65 -19.60 -3.82
N GLY A 158 -6.87 -19.14 -2.85
CA GLY A 158 -7.39 -18.40 -1.69
C GLY A 158 -7.33 -16.91 -1.97
N LEU A 159 -8.31 -16.17 -1.50
CA LEU A 159 -8.41 -14.72 -1.67
C LEU A 159 -8.80 -14.09 -0.32
N MET A 160 -7.91 -13.27 0.27
CA MET A 160 -8.13 -12.70 1.59
C MET A 160 -7.47 -11.32 1.71
N HIS A 161 -8.16 -10.40 2.37
CA HIS A 161 -7.60 -9.12 2.78
C HIS A 161 -7.26 -9.22 4.26
N ALA A 162 -5.96 -9.32 4.63
CA ALA A 162 -5.58 -9.75 5.97
C ALA A 162 -4.15 -9.39 6.37
N GLY A 163 -3.93 -9.25 7.67
CA GLY A 163 -2.62 -9.06 8.29
C GLY A 163 -2.03 -10.35 8.85
N ALA A 164 -0.76 -10.64 8.59
CA ALA A 164 -0.08 -11.73 9.27
C ALA A 164 -0.01 -11.47 10.78
N LYS A 165 -0.25 -12.49 11.62
CA LYS A 165 -0.17 -12.40 13.08
C LYS A 165 1.16 -11.85 13.54
N THR A 166 1.11 -10.90 14.47
CA THR A 166 2.28 -10.33 15.16
C THR A 166 2.27 -10.71 16.63
N THR A 167 3.41 -10.52 17.31
CA THR A 167 3.51 -10.74 18.77
C THR A 167 2.71 -9.72 19.58
N ALA A 168 2.42 -8.55 19.00
CA ALA A 168 1.60 -7.51 19.61
C ALA A 168 0.11 -7.78 19.31
N ALA A 169 -0.60 -8.38 20.27
CA ALA A 169 -1.99 -8.82 20.08
C ALA A 169 -2.94 -7.70 19.61
N TYR A 170 -2.70 -6.44 20.05
CA TYR A 170 -3.51 -5.29 19.65
C TYR A 170 -3.37 -4.89 18.17
N GLN A 171 -2.37 -5.43 17.46
CA GLN A 171 -2.17 -5.23 16.02
C GLN A 171 -2.87 -6.31 15.17
N ASN A 172 -3.39 -7.36 15.79
CA ASN A 172 -4.01 -8.48 15.11
C ASN A 172 -5.52 -8.23 14.93
N VAL A 173 -5.88 -7.19 14.19
CA VAL A 173 -7.27 -6.73 14.02
C VAL A 173 -7.77 -6.79 12.56
N TYR A 174 -6.96 -7.38 11.67
CA TYR A 174 -7.31 -7.52 10.25
C TYR A 174 -7.21 -8.97 9.81
N ALA A 175 -8.22 -9.78 10.22
CA ALA A 175 -8.31 -11.22 9.95
C ALA A 175 -6.96 -11.95 10.13
N PRO A 176 -6.39 -11.90 11.36
CA PRO A 176 -5.01 -12.33 11.60
C PRO A 176 -4.81 -13.81 11.32
N PHE A 177 -3.72 -14.14 10.62
CA PHE A 177 -3.38 -15.51 10.21
C PHE A 177 -1.90 -15.80 10.41
N THR A 178 -1.52 -17.07 10.38
CA THR A 178 -0.14 -17.52 10.21
C THR A 178 0.06 -18.17 8.84
N THR A 179 1.27 -18.07 8.31
CA THR A 179 1.63 -18.74 7.06
C THR A 179 1.46 -20.26 7.14
N ALA A 180 1.63 -20.86 8.32
CA ALA A 180 1.43 -22.29 8.53
C ALA A 180 -0.05 -22.70 8.36
N GLU A 181 -0.97 -21.93 8.92
CA GLU A 181 -2.41 -22.17 8.78
C GLU A 181 -2.86 -22.15 7.31
N ILE A 182 -2.37 -21.17 6.53
CA ILE A 182 -2.66 -21.13 5.09
C ILE A 182 -2.06 -22.35 4.36
N LYS A 183 -0.82 -22.75 4.67
CA LYS A 183 -0.20 -23.93 4.07
C LYS A 183 -0.98 -25.22 4.32
N ASP A 184 -1.57 -25.35 5.50
CA ASP A 184 -2.38 -26.51 5.88
C ASP A 184 -3.68 -26.65 5.07
N LEU A 185 -4.15 -25.58 4.40
CA LEU A 185 -5.27 -25.66 3.44
C LEU A 185 -4.90 -26.41 2.16
N ASN A 186 -3.59 -26.49 1.82
CA ASN A 186 -3.05 -27.07 0.61
C ASN A 186 -3.49 -26.40 -0.70
N TYR A 187 -3.86 -25.10 -0.66
CA TYR A 187 -4.22 -24.34 -1.84
C TYR A 187 -3.01 -24.15 -2.77
N ASN A 188 -3.26 -23.97 -4.06
CA ASN A 188 -2.17 -23.81 -5.04
C ASN A 188 -1.60 -22.39 -5.06
N TYR A 189 -2.41 -21.39 -4.71
CA TYR A 189 -2.04 -19.99 -4.61
C TYR A 189 -2.89 -19.27 -3.59
N PHE A 190 -2.31 -18.36 -2.80
CA PHE A 190 -3.05 -17.53 -1.86
C PHE A 190 -2.78 -16.05 -2.13
N ALA A 191 -3.79 -15.34 -2.63
CA ALA A 191 -3.75 -13.92 -2.94
C ALA A 191 -4.14 -13.11 -1.71
N LEU A 192 -3.24 -12.24 -1.26
CA LEU A 192 -3.41 -11.39 -0.10
C LEU A 192 -3.45 -9.91 -0.48
N GLY A 193 -4.34 -9.13 0.12
CA GLY A 193 -4.35 -7.67 0.21
C GLY A 193 -4.12 -7.19 1.64
N HIS A 194 -4.20 -5.87 1.88
CA HIS A 194 -3.95 -5.16 3.12
C HIS A 194 -2.53 -4.62 3.30
N ILE A 195 -1.52 -5.35 2.95
CA ILE A 195 -0.14 -4.90 3.09
C ILE A 195 0.33 -4.28 1.78
N HIS A 196 0.55 -2.96 1.79
CA HIS A 196 0.96 -2.18 0.62
C HIS A 196 2.39 -2.47 0.14
N LEU A 197 3.18 -3.17 0.97
CA LEU A 197 4.48 -3.67 0.57
C LEU A 197 4.33 -5.02 -0.15
N ARG A 198 4.75 -5.05 -1.41
CA ARG A 198 4.82 -6.29 -2.19
C ARG A 198 5.78 -7.28 -1.53
N GLN A 199 5.29 -8.47 -1.17
CA GLN A 199 6.11 -9.50 -0.53
C GLN A 199 5.53 -10.90 -0.72
N THR A 200 6.41 -11.90 -0.74
CA THR A 200 6.07 -13.32 -0.75
C THR A 200 6.32 -13.90 0.63
N LEU A 201 5.28 -14.45 1.26
CA LEU A 201 5.38 -15.11 2.57
C LEU A 201 5.78 -16.58 2.44
N SER A 202 5.49 -17.19 1.30
CA SER A 202 5.86 -18.57 0.96
C SER A 202 5.94 -18.71 -0.56
N ASP A 203 6.90 -19.49 -1.03
CA ASP A 203 7.04 -19.83 -2.46
C ASP A 203 6.29 -21.11 -2.85
N LYS A 204 6.09 -22.02 -1.89
CA LYS A 204 5.41 -23.32 -2.12
C LYS A 204 4.48 -23.66 -0.93
N PRO A 205 3.15 -23.57 -1.12
CA PRO A 205 2.48 -22.83 -2.20
C PRO A 205 2.79 -21.33 -2.11
N PRO A 206 2.70 -20.58 -3.22
CA PRO A 206 2.87 -19.13 -3.18
C PRO A 206 1.77 -18.48 -2.35
N ILE A 207 2.18 -17.73 -1.31
CA ILE A 207 1.33 -16.90 -0.47
C ILE A 207 1.87 -15.48 -0.60
N VAL A 208 1.09 -14.59 -1.22
CA VAL A 208 1.65 -13.35 -1.79
C VAL A 208 0.77 -12.15 -1.49
N TYR A 209 1.37 -11.10 -0.97
CA TYR A 209 0.85 -9.74 -1.04
C TYR A 209 1.30 -9.09 -2.34
N SER A 210 0.37 -8.65 -3.18
CA SER A 210 0.71 -7.91 -4.41
C SER A 210 1.25 -6.51 -4.11
N GLY A 211 0.93 -5.98 -2.94
CA GLY A 211 1.10 -4.59 -2.60
C GLY A 211 0.07 -3.70 -3.31
N ASN A 212 0.09 -2.42 -3.02
CA ASN A 212 -0.82 -1.47 -3.67
C ASN A 212 -0.44 -1.15 -5.12
N LEU A 213 -1.42 -0.72 -5.91
CA LEU A 213 -1.23 -0.39 -7.33
C LEU A 213 -0.45 0.91 -7.54
N GLN A 214 -0.58 1.86 -6.61
CA GLN A 214 0.07 3.16 -6.62
C GLN A 214 0.48 3.54 -5.21
N GLY A 215 1.74 3.90 -5.00
CA GLY A 215 2.18 4.47 -3.73
C GLY A 215 1.48 5.80 -3.44
N ARG A 216 1.01 6.00 -2.21
CA ARG A 216 0.20 7.15 -1.80
C ARG A 216 0.97 8.15 -0.93
N HIS A 217 2.07 7.72 -0.34
CA HIS A 217 2.95 8.55 0.49
C HIS A 217 4.40 8.03 0.48
N ILE A 218 5.30 8.81 1.06
CA ILE A 218 6.76 8.58 0.97
C ILE A 218 7.24 7.25 1.57
N ASN A 219 6.48 6.63 2.47
CA ASN A 219 6.83 5.33 3.03
C ASN A 219 6.47 4.15 2.09
N GLU A 220 5.69 4.40 1.03
CA GLU A 220 5.30 3.40 0.03
C GLU A 220 6.18 3.49 -1.22
N GLN A 221 7.48 3.36 -1.02
CA GLN A 221 8.50 3.57 -2.04
C GLN A 221 8.54 2.49 -3.12
N GLY A 222 9.15 2.86 -4.26
CA GLY A 222 9.52 1.94 -5.33
C GLY A 222 8.39 1.57 -6.27
N ALA A 223 8.63 0.53 -7.04
CA ALA A 223 7.71 0.03 -8.04
C ALA A 223 6.45 -0.58 -7.42
N LYS A 224 5.29 -0.18 -7.92
CA LYS A 224 3.97 -0.67 -7.53
C LYS A 224 3.26 -1.28 -8.74
N GLY A 225 2.40 -2.27 -8.50
CA GLY A 225 1.77 -2.95 -9.63
C GLY A 225 1.07 -4.25 -9.25
N VAL A 226 1.05 -5.19 -10.19
CA VAL A 226 0.26 -6.44 -10.11
C VAL A 226 1.15 -7.66 -10.32
N TYR A 227 0.68 -8.83 -9.88
CA TYR A 227 1.24 -10.10 -10.31
C TYR A 227 0.42 -10.72 -11.44
N VAL A 228 1.09 -11.16 -12.49
CA VAL A 228 0.52 -12.06 -13.51
C VAL A 228 1.10 -13.44 -13.29
N GLY A 229 0.23 -14.41 -13.06
CA GLY A 229 0.59 -15.81 -12.86
C GLY A 229 0.26 -16.66 -14.10
N THR A 230 1.14 -17.59 -14.42
CA THR A 230 0.88 -18.64 -15.40
C THR A 230 0.86 -19.99 -14.71
N VAL A 231 -0.23 -20.73 -14.86
CA VAL A 231 -0.41 -22.07 -14.29
C VAL A 231 -0.05 -23.10 -15.34
N ASP A 232 0.84 -24.02 -15.00
CA ASP A 232 1.06 -25.23 -15.76
C ASP A 232 -0.05 -26.25 -15.39
N GLU A 233 -0.93 -26.55 -16.33
CA GLU A 233 -2.10 -27.42 -16.09
C GLU A 233 -1.71 -28.84 -15.71
N SER A 234 -0.54 -29.31 -16.17
CA SER A 234 -0.06 -30.69 -15.94
C SER A 234 0.58 -30.85 -14.55
N THR A 235 1.41 -29.90 -14.13
CA THR A 235 2.10 -29.94 -12.84
C THR A 235 1.34 -29.24 -11.73
N LYS A 236 0.36 -28.40 -12.10
CA LYS A 236 -0.36 -27.48 -11.19
C LYS A 236 0.58 -26.51 -10.47
N GLU A 237 1.75 -26.24 -11.03
CA GLU A 237 2.66 -25.20 -10.55
C GLU A 237 2.27 -23.85 -11.14
N ILE A 238 2.45 -22.78 -10.37
CA ILE A 238 2.23 -21.41 -10.81
C ILE A 238 3.56 -20.64 -10.82
N SER A 239 3.86 -19.96 -11.91
CA SER A 239 4.93 -19.00 -12.03
C SER A 239 4.38 -17.58 -11.97
N LEU A 240 5.04 -16.68 -11.25
CA LEU A 240 4.60 -15.31 -11.02
C LEU A 240 5.55 -14.31 -11.69
N ASN A 241 4.99 -13.35 -12.40
CA ASN A 241 5.69 -12.21 -12.95
C ASN A 241 5.08 -10.91 -12.42
N PHE A 242 5.92 -10.01 -11.88
CA PHE A 242 5.47 -8.70 -11.44
C PHE A 242 5.46 -7.72 -12.60
N VAL A 243 4.36 -6.99 -12.76
CA VAL A 243 4.18 -5.95 -13.78
C VAL A 243 3.93 -4.61 -13.11
N GLU A 244 4.80 -3.65 -13.37
CA GLU A 244 4.67 -2.29 -12.85
C GLU A 244 3.49 -1.57 -13.52
N THR A 245 2.60 -1.00 -12.70
CA THR A 245 1.44 -0.25 -13.18
C THR A 245 1.45 1.21 -12.71
N ALA A 246 2.16 1.52 -11.63
CA ALA A 246 2.21 2.87 -11.08
C ALA A 246 2.87 3.87 -12.04
N PRO A 247 2.19 4.94 -12.45
CA PRO A 247 2.79 6.00 -13.25
C PRO A 247 3.75 6.88 -12.44
N ILE A 248 3.58 6.93 -11.12
CA ILE A 248 4.36 7.77 -10.21
C ILE A 248 4.95 6.89 -9.11
N ILE A 249 6.26 7.02 -8.87
CA ILE A 249 6.92 6.36 -7.75
C ILE A 249 7.26 7.34 -6.63
N TRP A 250 7.26 6.85 -5.41
CA TRP A 250 7.82 7.55 -4.27
C TRP A 250 9.22 7.01 -3.99
N GLN A 251 10.17 7.89 -3.71
CA GLN A 251 11.55 7.47 -3.49
C GLN A 251 12.29 8.39 -2.51
N MET A 252 13.02 7.78 -1.59
CA MET A 252 13.94 8.51 -0.72
C MET A 252 15.30 8.69 -1.39
N ALA A 253 15.83 9.90 -1.24
CA ALA A 253 17.21 10.24 -1.56
C ALA A 253 17.92 10.68 -0.27
N THR A 254 19.25 10.53 -0.22
CA THR A 254 20.05 10.94 0.93
C THR A 254 21.19 11.82 0.46
N LEU A 255 21.33 12.98 1.07
CA LEU A 255 22.47 13.87 0.96
C LEU A 255 23.26 13.84 2.28
N ASN A 256 24.56 13.55 2.20
CA ASN A 256 25.44 13.56 3.36
C ASN A 256 26.29 14.84 3.34
N LEU A 257 26.23 15.60 4.43
CA LEU A 257 27.08 16.77 4.67
C LEU A 257 28.12 16.40 5.71
N ASP A 258 29.37 16.77 5.46
CA ASP A 258 30.52 16.58 6.35
C ASP A 258 31.20 17.90 6.73
N GLN A 259 30.76 19.01 6.13
CA GLN A 259 31.27 20.36 6.36
C GLN A 259 30.22 21.42 6.01
N VAL A 260 30.44 22.64 6.50
CA VAL A 260 29.64 23.80 6.11
C VAL A 260 29.83 24.09 4.63
N ILE A 261 28.73 24.32 3.91
CA ILE A 261 28.70 24.61 2.46
C ILE A 261 27.81 25.83 2.21
N SER A 262 27.98 26.48 1.07
CA SER A 262 27.09 27.60 0.68
C SER A 262 25.77 27.09 0.11
N GLN A 263 24.72 27.93 0.14
CA GLN A 263 23.41 27.63 -0.44
C GLN A 263 23.49 27.17 -1.90
N THR A 264 24.37 27.79 -2.69
CA THR A 264 24.57 27.39 -4.10
C THR A 264 25.10 25.96 -4.21
N VAL A 265 26.06 25.58 -3.37
CA VAL A 265 26.64 24.24 -3.34
C VAL A 265 25.60 23.24 -2.82
N LEU A 266 24.85 23.59 -1.77
CA LEU A 266 23.76 22.77 -1.22
C LEU A 266 22.71 22.48 -2.31
N THR A 267 22.21 23.50 -2.99
CA THR A 267 21.23 23.34 -4.08
C THR A 267 21.75 22.43 -5.18
N LYS A 268 23.01 22.63 -5.60
CA LYS A 268 23.64 21.78 -6.62
C LYS A 268 23.70 20.32 -6.18
N GLN A 269 24.13 20.04 -4.95
CA GLN A 269 24.22 18.68 -4.42
C GLN A 269 22.85 18.03 -4.29
N ILE A 270 21.82 18.77 -3.84
CA ILE A 270 20.44 18.27 -3.80
C ILE A 270 19.98 17.84 -5.20
N VAL A 271 20.13 18.73 -6.20
CA VAL A 271 19.75 18.41 -7.59
C VAL A 271 20.51 17.19 -8.12
N GLU A 272 21.81 17.08 -7.85
CA GLU A 272 22.62 15.93 -8.27
C GLU A 272 22.12 14.60 -7.67
N VAL A 273 21.82 14.60 -6.37
CA VAL A 273 21.34 13.40 -5.67
C VAL A 273 19.96 12.96 -6.20
N LEU A 274 19.05 13.92 -6.39
CA LEU A 274 17.72 13.65 -6.94
C LEU A 274 17.80 13.17 -8.39
N THR A 275 18.58 13.86 -9.24
CA THR A 275 18.72 13.52 -10.66
C THR A 275 19.27 12.11 -10.89
N LYS A 276 20.22 11.65 -10.07
CA LYS A 276 20.78 10.29 -10.16
C LYS A 276 19.69 9.20 -10.01
N LYS A 277 18.63 9.49 -9.28
CA LYS A 277 17.51 8.56 -9.03
C LYS A 277 16.30 8.80 -9.94
N ASN A 278 16.27 9.91 -10.67
CA ASN A 278 15.12 10.36 -11.47
C ASN A 278 15.03 9.65 -12.82
N LYS A 279 14.46 8.42 -12.83
CA LYS A 279 14.31 7.59 -14.04
C LYS A 279 12.91 7.64 -14.65
N GLN A 280 11.92 8.06 -13.88
CA GLN A 280 10.52 8.25 -14.26
C GLN A 280 9.90 9.31 -13.35
N GLN A 281 8.62 9.63 -13.50
CA GLN A 281 7.95 10.58 -12.60
C GLN A 281 8.06 10.10 -11.15
N THR A 282 8.71 10.92 -10.33
CA THR A 282 9.07 10.55 -8.95
C THR A 282 8.74 11.68 -7.99
N LEU A 283 8.07 11.31 -6.88
CA LEU A 283 7.91 12.18 -5.72
C LEU A 283 9.01 11.82 -4.70
N PHE A 284 9.94 12.74 -4.52
CA PHE A 284 11.11 12.52 -3.70
C PHE A 284 10.91 12.97 -2.26
N GLY A 285 11.30 12.11 -1.31
CA GLY A 285 11.74 12.54 0.01
C GLY A 285 13.25 12.69 0.01
N LEU A 286 13.76 13.68 0.70
CA LEU A 286 15.20 13.92 0.86
C LEU A 286 15.58 13.87 2.34
N THR A 287 16.50 12.98 2.69
CA THR A 287 17.17 13.02 3.99
C THR A 287 18.49 13.76 3.86
N ILE A 288 18.67 14.84 4.61
CA ILE A 288 19.95 15.53 4.74
C ILE A 288 20.59 15.07 6.07
N GLN A 289 21.65 14.29 5.96
CA GLN A 289 22.45 13.87 7.09
C GLN A 289 23.56 14.90 7.32
N GLY A 290 23.84 15.25 8.58
CA GLY A 290 24.78 16.31 8.89
C GLY A 290 24.12 17.70 8.90
N ALA A 291 22.85 17.79 9.32
CA ALA A 291 22.12 19.04 9.41
C ALA A 291 22.79 20.09 10.33
N GLN A 292 23.67 19.68 11.23
CA GLN A 292 24.49 20.58 12.06
C GLN A 292 25.45 21.45 11.23
N TYR A 293 25.71 21.13 9.97
CA TYR A 293 26.53 21.93 9.05
C TYR A 293 25.71 22.98 8.25
N LEU A 294 24.39 23.00 8.41
CA LEU A 294 23.52 23.99 7.80
C LEU A 294 23.37 25.23 8.73
N SER A 295 23.45 26.41 8.15
CA SER A 295 23.07 27.66 8.83
C SER A 295 21.54 27.75 8.96
N GLU A 296 21.07 28.70 9.80
CA GLU A 296 19.63 28.99 9.91
C GLU A 296 18.96 29.28 8.56
N GLN A 297 19.65 30.06 7.69
CA GLN A 297 19.13 30.38 6.37
C GLN A 297 19.00 29.15 5.45
N GLU A 298 19.93 28.21 5.55
CA GLU A 298 19.88 26.96 4.79
C GLU A 298 18.84 25.99 5.35
N LEU A 299 18.63 25.99 6.67
CA LEU A 299 17.56 25.24 7.32
C LEU A 299 16.18 25.76 6.92
N GLU A 300 16.00 27.09 6.89
CA GLU A 300 14.77 27.71 6.37
C GLU A 300 14.56 27.34 4.90
N LEU A 301 15.59 27.50 4.07
CA LEU A 301 15.54 27.22 2.65
C LEU A 301 15.09 25.78 2.34
N VAL A 302 15.71 24.78 2.98
CA VAL A 302 15.38 23.38 2.71
C VAL A 302 14.01 22.94 3.24
N ASN A 303 13.39 23.71 4.11
CA ASN A 303 12.03 23.49 4.59
C ASN A 303 10.98 24.33 3.82
N ASP A 304 11.40 25.21 2.91
CA ASP A 304 10.50 26.04 2.12
C ASP A 304 9.95 25.29 0.90
N SER A 305 8.64 25.17 0.82
CA SER A 305 7.94 24.53 -0.30
C SER A 305 8.13 25.28 -1.62
N ASP A 306 8.29 26.59 -1.61
CA ASP A 306 8.56 27.37 -2.82
C ASP A 306 9.94 27.04 -3.39
N TYR A 307 10.92 26.81 -2.52
CA TYR A 307 12.22 26.31 -2.95
C TYR A 307 12.12 24.93 -3.58
N TRP A 308 11.30 24.01 -3.03
CA TRP A 308 11.09 22.69 -3.63
C TRP A 308 10.46 22.78 -5.03
N LEU A 309 9.52 23.71 -5.23
CA LEU A 309 8.93 23.98 -6.53
C LEU A 309 9.97 24.52 -7.54
N GLN A 310 10.91 25.33 -7.08
CA GLN A 310 12.01 25.81 -7.94
C GLN A 310 12.97 24.68 -8.35
N LEU A 311 13.30 23.76 -7.42
CA LEU A 311 14.14 22.58 -7.70
C LEU A 311 13.54 21.69 -8.79
N ALA A 312 12.21 21.65 -8.90
CA ALA A 312 11.50 20.87 -9.90
C ALA A 312 11.94 21.20 -11.35
N ASN A 313 12.31 22.46 -11.63
CA ASN A 313 12.78 22.88 -12.95
C ASN A 313 14.08 22.16 -13.36
N SER A 314 14.82 21.61 -12.41
CA SER A 314 16.07 20.85 -12.65
C SER A 314 15.84 19.34 -12.74
N LEU A 315 14.62 18.86 -12.48
CA LEU A 315 14.26 17.45 -12.53
C LEU A 315 13.55 17.10 -13.84
N LYS A 316 13.62 15.84 -14.24
CA LYS A 316 12.92 15.30 -15.41
C LYS A 316 11.60 14.65 -15.00
N PHE A 317 10.76 14.33 -16.00
CA PHE A 317 9.54 13.53 -15.83
C PHE A 317 8.51 14.14 -14.86
N ASP A 318 8.43 15.46 -14.77
CA ASP A 318 7.53 16.17 -13.83
C ASP A 318 7.70 15.71 -12.35
N SER A 319 8.94 15.36 -12.00
CA SER A 319 9.27 14.91 -10.64
C SER A 319 9.37 16.07 -9.67
N ARG A 320 9.12 15.80 -8.39
CA ARG A 320 9.07 16.82 -7.34
C ARG A 320 9.76 16.35 -6.06
N LEU A 321 10.41 17.28 -5.36
CA LEU A 321 10.74 17.12 -3.96
C LEU A 321 9.49 17.44 -3.15
N VAL A 322 9.07 16.55 -2.25
CA VAL A 322 7.80 16.68 -1.49
C VAL A 322 7.99 16.55 0.02
N LYS A 323 9.17 16.17 0.47
CA LYS A 323 9.48 16.05 1.89
C LYS A 323 10.98 16.15 2.13
N VAL A 324 11.37 16.86 3.19
CA VAL A 324 12.75 16.91 3.67
C VAL A 324 12.79 16.39 5.10
N TYR A 325 13.79 15.59 5.41
CA TYR A 325 14.12 15.10 6.73
C TYR A 325 15.55 15.54 7.08
N LEU A 326 15.73 16.07 8.26
CA LEU A 326 17.03 16.53 8.75
C LEU A 326 17.51 15.61 9.86
N THR A 327 18.74 15.14 9.75
CA THR A 327 19.37 14.29 10.77
C THR A 327 20.79 14.78 11.06
N ASN A 328 21.20 14.74 12.32
CA ASN A 328 22.56 15.04 12.70
C ASN A 328 23.44 13.79 12.58
N ASN A 329 24.71 13.95 12.17
CA ASN A 329 25.68 12.85 12.12
C ASN A 329 26.25 12.49 13.50
N GLU A 330 26.06 13.35 14.50
CA GLU A 330 26.51 13.06 15.85
C GLU A 330 25.62 12.00 16.48
N LYS A 331 26.16 10.78 16.56
CA LYS A 331 25.77 9.91 17.67
C LYS A 331 26.17 10.68 18.93
N LEU A 332 25.19 11.07 19.75
CA LEU A 332 25.45 11.51 21.11
C LEU A 332 26.42 10.51 21.73
N GLN A 333 27.72 10.86 21.73
CA GLN A 333 28.74 10.12 22.53
C GLN A 333 28.53 10.59 23.97
N LEU A 334 27.42 10.14 24.56
CA LEU A 334 27.26 10.29 26.01
C LEU A 334 28.42 9.56 26.67
N LYS A 335 29.12 10.24 27.54
CA LYS A 335 30.07 9.58 28.44
C LYS A 335 29.31 8.46 29.15
N THR A 336 29.97 7.38 29.50
CA THR A 336 29.35 6.16 30.03
C THR A 336 28.34 6.45 31.17
N ALA A 337 28.65 7.39 32.06
CA ALA A 337 27.75 7.82 33.15
C ALA A 337 26.51 8.59 32.65
N ASP A 338 26.68 9.42 31.61
CA ASP A 338 25.58 10.18 31.03
C ASP A 338 24.68 9.27 30.19
N LYS A 339 25.25 8.23 29.58
CA LYS A 339 24.49 7.22 28.82
C LYS A 339 23.64 6.36 29.75
N GLU A 340 24.17 5.91 30.86
CA GLU A 340 23.43 5.15 31.89
C GLU A 340 22.27 5.98 32.46
N ALA A 341 22.53 7.26 32.76
CA ALA A 341 21.47 8.16 33.23
C ALA A 341 20.41 8.44 32.17
N PHE A 342 20.78 8.56 30.89
CA PHE A 342 19.86 8.73 29.77
C PHE A 342 19.02 7.47 29.53
N ASP A 343 19.66 6.30 29.49
CA ASP A 343 18.99 4.99 29.32
C ASP A 343 18.04 4.72 30.51
N GLN A 344 18.40 5.15 31.72
CA GLN A 344 17.56 5.04 32.90
C GLN A 344 16.36 6.00 32.81
N ALA A 345 16.57 7.27 32.42
CA ALA A 345 15.49 8.24 32.25
C ALA A 345 14.55 7.87 31.09
N GLU A 346 15.08 7.30 30.01
CA GLU A 346 14.29 6.76 28.90
C GLU A 346 13.41 5.60 29.39
N ASN A 347 13.97 4.64 30.09
CA ASN A 347 13.22 3.52 30.66
C ASN A 347 12.17 3.99 31.66
N GLU A 348 12.53 4.89 32.60
CA GLU A 348 11.59 5.46 33.58
C GLU A 348 10.45 6.25 32.91
N THR A 349 10.72 6.91 31.76
CA THR A 349 9.72 7.69 31.01
C THR A 349 8.79 6.76 30.23
N PHE A 350 9.32 5.71 29.60
CA PHE A 350 8.51 4.79 28.82
C PHE A 350 7.87 3.67 29.64
N GLU A 351 8.35 3.36 30.85
CA GLU A 351 7.72 2.43 31.79
C GLU A 351 6.55 3.05 32.59
N LEU A 352 6.29 4.36 32.46
CA LEU A 352 5.15 4.95 33.11
C LEU A 352 3.86 4.41 32.48
N ASP A 353 3.14 3.58 33.21
CA ASP A 353 1.81 3.02 32.88
C ASP A 353 0.84 4.05 32.28
N LYS A 354 1.02 5.32 32.60
CA LYS A 354 0.24 6.44 32.08
C LYS A 354 0.52 6.76 30.62
N ILE A 355 1.77 6.62 30.14
CA ILE A 355 2.12 6.87 28.72
C ILE A 355 1.64 5.69 27.86
N TYR A 356 1.77 4.47 28.35
CA TYR A 356 1.21 3.30 27.70
C TYR A 356 -0.32 3.34 27.66
N SER A 357 -0.98 3.75 28.73
CA SER A 357 -2.43 3.90 28.75
C SER A 357 -2.91 5.03 27.84
N LEU A 358 -2.21 6.17 27.80
CA LEU A 358 -2.51 7.29 26.91
C LEU A 358 -2.30 6.91 25.44
N ALA A 359 -1.20 6.23 25.09
CA ALA A 359 -0.93 5.75 23.73
C ALA A 359 -2.00 4.73 23.30
N ASN A 360 -2.43 3.84 24.20
CA ASN A 360 -3.47 2.85 23.95
C ASN A 360 -4.86 3.50 23.84
N ASP A 361 -5.15 4.55 24.62
CA ASP A 361 -6.40 5.29 24.53
C ASP A 361 -6.46 6.16 23.27
N LEU A 362 -5.32 6.71 22.84
CA LEU A 362 -5.19 7.47 21.60
C LEU A 362 -5.31 6.55 20.36
N SER A 363 -4.77 5.34 20.42
CA SER A 363 -4.89 4.36 19.31
C SER A 363 -6.31 3.83 19.12
N LYS A 364 -7.13 3.81 20.18
CA LYS A 364 -8.53 3.36 20.14
C LYS A 364 -9.55 4.41 19.69
N LYS A 365 -9.13 5.68 19.58
CA LYS A 365 -10.02 6.81 19.25
C LYS A 365 -9.39 7.67 18.17
N SER A 366 -9.38 7.17 16.92
CA SER A 366 -8.83 7.89 15.75
C SER A 366 -9.42 9.30 15.59
N ASP A 367 -10.71 9.47 15.90
CA ASP A 367 -11.40 10.77 15.83
C ASP A 367 -10.93 11.74 16.91
N TYR A 368 -10.57 11.23 18.08
CA TYR A 368 -10.09 12.04 19.21
C TYR A 368 -8.66 12.56 19.00
N VAL A 369 -7.81 11.77 18.31
CA VAL A 369 -6.44 12.20 17.96
C VAL A 369 -6.47 13.32 16.93
N ALA A 370 -7.37 13.25 15.95
CA ALA A 370 -7.54 14.30 14.96
C ALA A 370 -8.05 15.62 15.57
N ASP A 371 -8.84 15.56 16.64
CA ASP A 371 -9.34 16.72 17.35
C ASP A 371 -8.31 17.29 18.35
N LEU A 372 -7.50 16.44 19.00
CA LEU A 372 -6.38 16.88 19.85
C LEU A 372 -5.30 17.60 19.04
N LEU A 373 -4.97 17.14 17.85
CA LEU A 373 -3.99 17.78 16.95
C LEU A 373 -4.47 19.13 16.38
N LYS A 374 -5.74 19.48 16.54
CA LYS A 374 -6.28 20.80 16.18
C LYS A 374 -6.21 21.83 17.31
N GLN A 375 -5.86 21.41 18.54
CA GLN A 375 -5.76 22.31 19.69
C GLN A 375 -4.37 22.94 19.76
N PRO A 376 -4.26 24.30 19.89
CA PRO A 376 -2.96 25.00 19.86
C PRO A 376 -2.01 24.61 21.00
N GLU A 377 -2.49 23.90 22.00
CA GLU A 377 -1.74 23.48 23.20
C GLU A 377 -0.93 22.19 22.98
N PHE A 378 -1.08 21.52 21.81
CA PHE A 378 -0.43 20.26 21.44
C PHE A 378 0.44 20.35 20.18
N ILE A 379 0.69 21.55 19.65
CA ILE A 379 1.60 21.79 18.50
C ILE A 379 2.93 22.36 19.01
#